data_15a01f03e71f1278546823c10663a833
#
_entry.id   15a01f03e71f1278546823c10663a833
#
_cell.length_a   1.000
_cell.length_b   1.000
_cell.length_c   1.000
_cell.angle_alpha   90.00
_cell.angle_beta   90.00
_cell.angle_gamma   90.00
#
_symmetry.space_group_name_H-M   'P 1'
#
loop_
_entity.id
_entity.type
_entity.pdbx_description
1 polymer ?
#
loop_
_entity_poly.entity_id
_entity_poly.type
_entity_poly.pdbx_seq_one_letter_code
_entity_poly.pdbx_strand_id
1 'polypeptide(L)'
;MEELVAFNQYPVIGSMITSTISGFKDAASAIYYQYENYDGSGQPEDLLGEEIPIGARILRAIVLYEELAKEGYATEDIILEMKLAVNKALDPEVASHCIDFLIEKNKGQSANKQRIKLDELQPGMVIAEDIYSSSGLKLLPRGVTIQERILQVITERNRRDPIIGAIYILKIE
;
A
#
# COMPACT_ATOMS: atom_id res chain seq x y z
N MET A 1 12.46 -1.02 -22.71
CA MET A 1 12.99 -2.42 -22.73
C MET A 1 14.12 -2.61 -21.72
N GLU A 2 15.06 -1.68 -21.56
CA GLU A 2 16.15 -1.77 -20.57
C GLU A 2 15.66 -1.70 -19.11
N GLU A 3 14.65 -0.90 -18.79
CA GLU A 3 14.09 -0.82 -17.43
C GLU A 3 13.39 -2.11 -16.97
N LEU A 4 12.70 -2.81 -17.88
CA LEU A 4 12.07 -4.11 -17.58
C LEU A 4 13.12 -5.21 -17.33
N VAL A 5 14.25 -5.18 -18.02
CA VAL A 5 15.37 -6.11 -17.83
C VAL A 5 16.04 -5.86 -16.48
N ALA A 6 16.23 -4.58 -16.11
CA ALA A 6 16.80 -4.21 -14.81
C ALA A 6 15.88 -4.60 -13.65
N PHE A 7 14.56 -4.45 -13.79
CA PHE A 7 13.57 -4.80 -12.79
C PHE A 7 13.57 -6.32 -12.47
N ASN A 8 13.73 -7.17 -13.49
CA ASN A 8 13.81 -8.62 -13.31
C ASN A 8 15.15 -9.12 -12.75
N GLN A 9 16.19 -8.29 -12.72
CA GLN A 9 17.53 -8.67 -12.25
C GLN A 9 17.79 -8.35 -10.78
N TYR A 10 17.04 -7.43 -10.17
CA TYR A 10 17.34 -7.00 -8.80
C TYR A 10 17.18 -8.11 -7.74
N PRO A 11 16.24 -9.09 -7.84
CA PRO A 11 16.17 -10.17 -6.89
C PRO A 11 17.41 -11.07 -6.95
N VAL A 12 17.90 -11.35 -8.16
CA VAL A 12 19.12 -12.14 -8.38
C VAL A 12 20.32 -11.42 -7.77
N ILE A 13 20.51 -10.16 -8.07
CA ILE A 13 21.64 -9.36 -7.54
C ILE A 13 21.53 -9.21 -6.02
N GLY A 14 20.35 -8.91 -5.50
CA GLY A 14 20.08 -8.81 -4.07
C GLY A 14 20.38 -10.11 -3.32
N SER A 15 19.95 -11.23 -3.86
CA SER A 15 20.25 -12.56 -3.34
C SER A 15 21.75 -12.87 -3.35
N MET A 16 22.43 -12.57 -4.45
CA MET A 16 23.89 -12.77 -4.56
C MET A 16 24.65 -11.96 -3.49
N ILE A 17 24.34 -10.69 -3.32
CA ILE A 17 24.97 -9.84 -2.31
C ILE A 17 24.67 -10.37 -0.90
N THR A 18 23.41 -10.69 -0.60
CA THR A 18 22.96 -11.16 0.71
C THR A 18 23.61 -12.50 1.07
N SER A 19 23.79 -13.39 0.10
CA SER A 19 24.40 -14.72 0.31
C SER A 19 25.88 -14.66 0.74
N THR A 20 26.57 -13.56 0.50
CA THR A 20 27.97 -13.36 0.94
C THR A 20 28.08 -13.15 2.46
N ILE A 21 26.98 -12.84 3.13
CA ILE A 21 26.95 -12.57 4.56
C ILE A 21 26.66 -13.87 5.29
N SER A 22 27.53 -14.25 6.21
CA SER A 22 27.35 -15.45 7.03
C SER A 22 26.05 -15.38 7.84
N GLY A 23 25.21 -16.43 7.78
CA GLY A 23 23.94 -16.51 8.47
C GLY A 23 22.74 -15.93 7.70
N PHE A 24 22.94 -15.36 6.51
CA PHE A 24 21.85 -14.73 5.71
C PHE A 24 21.37 -15.59 4.52
N LYS A 25 21.68 -16.88 4.52
CA LYS A 25 21.28 -17.78 3.41
C LYS A 25 19.76 -17.82 3.18
N ASP A 26 18.99 -17.89 4.26
CA ASP A 26 17.51 -17.94 4.18
C ASP A 26 16.96 -16.61 3.65
N ALA A 27 17.54 -15.47 4.07
CA ALA A 27 17.17 -14.17 3.54
C ALA A 27 17.53 -14.05 2.05
N ALA A 28 18.70 -14.53 1.64
CA ALA A 28 19.11 -14.57 0.23
C ALA A 28 18.14 -15.39 -0.62
N SER A 29 17.73 -16.56 -0.10
CA SER A 29 16.74 -17.42 -0.75
C SER A 29 15.37 -16.72 -0.84
N ALA A 30 14.91 -16.08 0.22
CA ALA A 30 13.66 -15.33 0.21
C ALA A 30 13.67 -14.22 -0.85
N ILE A 31 14.78 -13.48 -0.97
CA ILE A 31 14.94 -12.43 -1.98
C ILE A 31 14.93 -13.02 -3.39
N TYR A 32 15.58 -14.13 -3.62
CA TYR A 32 15.67 -14.76 -4.93
C TYR A 32 14.30 -15.19 -5.46
N TYR A 33 13.49 -15.83 -4.59
CA TYR A 33 12.19 -16.40 -4.93
C TYR A 33 11.00 -15.46 -4.67
N GLN A 34 11.21 -14.16 -4.41
CA GLN A 34 10.15 -13.24 -4.02
C GLN A 34 9.05 -13.01 -5.07
N TYR A 35 9.26 -13.45 -6.31
CA TYR A 35 8.28 -13.40 -7.40
C TYR A 35 7.70 -14.77 -7.77
N GLU A 36 8.01 -15.82 -7.00
CA GLU A 36 7.29 -17.07 -7.14
C GLU A 36 5.83 -16.91 -6.72
N ASN A 37 4.93 -17.51 -7.48
CA ASN A 37 3.51 -17.55 -7.17
C ASN A 37 3.16 -18.92 -6.59
N TYR A 38 2.27 -18.95 -5.62
CA TYR A 38 1.90 -20.16 -4.88
C TYR A 38 1.36 -21.29 -5.79
N ASP A 39 0.78 -20.94 -6.94
CA ASP A 39 0.25 -21.87 -7.95
C ASP A 39 1.30 -22.33 -8.98
N GLY A 40 2.57 -21.97 -8.83
CA GLY A 40 3.65 -22.32 -9.73
C GLY A 40 3.73 -21.49 -11.02
N SER A 41 2.95 -20.41 -11.12
CA SER A 41 3.00 -19.48 -12.29
C SER A 41 4.04 -18.37 -12.15
N GLY A 42 4.86 -18.43 -11.09
CA GLY A 42 5.83 -17.40 -10.74
C GLY A 42 7.18 -17.55 -11.43
N GLN A 43 8.17 -16.85 -10.94
CA GLN A 43 9.55 -16.85 -11.42
C GLN A 43 10.51 -16.75 -10.24
N PRO A 44 11.73 -17.32 -10.31
CA PRO A 44 12.43 -17.75 -11.53
C PRO A 44 12.36 -19.26 -11.84
N GLU A 45 11.81 -20.09 -10.96
CA GLU A 45 11.92 -21.55 -11.08
C GLU A 45 10.55 -22.27 -11.09
N ASP A 46 9.44 -21.52 -11.16
CA ASP A 46 8.06 -22.03 -11.20
C ASP A 46 7.75 -22.98 -10.01
N LEU A 47 8.25 -22.64 -8.81
CA LEU A 47 8.06 -23.44 -7.60
C LEU A 47 6.60 -23.44 -7.17
N LEU A 48 6.11 -24.61 -6.74
CA LEU A 48 4.71 -24.80 -6.36
C LEU A 48 4.53 -24.90 -4.84
N GLY A 49 3.62 -24.11 -4.30
CA GLY A 49 3.15 -24.26 -2.92
C GLY A 49 4.26 -24.14 -1.88
N GLU A 50 4.46 -25.19 -1.09
CA GLU A 50 5.46 -25.22 -0.01
C GLU A 50 6.90 -25.44 -0.48
N GLU A 51 7.13 -25.71 -1.75
CA GLU A 51 8.47 -25.69 -2.34
C GLU A 51 9.08 -24.29 -2.30
N ILE A 52 8.21 -23.26 -2.32
CA ILE A 52 8.62 -21.86 -2.16
C ILE A 52 9.02 -21.63 -0.69
N PRO A 53 10.25 -21.14 -0.41
CA PRO A 53 10.66 -20.82 0.96
C PRO A 53 9.68 -19.85 1.65
N ILE A 54 9.37 -20.08 2.93
CA ILE A 54 8.39 -19.27 3.67
C ILE A 54 8.70 -17.78 3.59
N GLY A 55 9.97 -17.39 3.67
CA GLY A 55 10.40 -15.98 3.53
C GLY A 55 10.02 -15.39 2.18
N ALA A 56 10.10 -16.17 1.10
CA ALA A 56 9.70 -15.74 -0.24
C ALA A 56 8.17 -15.60 -0.35
N ARG A 57 7.39 -16.54 0.21
CA ARG A 57 5.93 -16.45 0.28
C ARG A 57 5.47 -15.19 1.02
N ILE A 58 6.17 -14.83 2.12
CA ILE A 58 5.92 -13.58 2.86
C ILE A 58 6.27 -12.35 1.99
N LEU A 59 7.44 -12.34 1.36
CA LEU A 59 7.84 -11.25 0.48
C LEU A 59 6.88 -11.09 -0.69
N ARG A 60 6.35 -12.19 -1.27
CA ARG A 60 5.38 -12.12 -2.37
C ARG A 60 4.11 -11.37 -1.98
N ALA A 61 3.60 -11.59 -0.76
CA ALA A 61 2.44 -10.86 -0.25
C ALA A 61 2.74 -9.36 -0.05
N ILE A 62 3.94 -9.03 0.45
CA ILE A 62 4.38 -7.64 0.64
C ILE A 62 4.58 -6.96 -0.71
N VAL A 63 5.19 -7.63 -1.69
CA VAL A 63 5.40 -7.11 -3.05
C VAL A 63 4.05 -6.78 -3.70
N LEU A 64 3.07 -7.68 -3.64
CA LEU A 64 1.73 -7.42 -4.18
C LEU A 64 1.08 -6.20 -3.51
N TYR A 65 1.17 -6.10 -2.18
CA TYR A 65 0.68 -4.93 -1.45
C TYR A 65 1.33 -3.63 -1.93
N GLU A 66 2.66 -3.61 -2.06
CA GLU A 66 3.42 -2.42 -2.47
C GLU A 66 3.14 -2.03 -3.92
N GLU A 67 2.95 -3.00 -4.83
CA GLU A 67 2.58 -2.76 -6.23
C GLU A 67 1.23 -2.04 -6.30
N LEU A 68 0.20 -2.58 -5.66
CA LEU A 68 -1.15 -2.00 -5.64
C LEU A 68 -1.16 -0.62 -4.95
N ALA A 69 -0.42 -0.47 -3.84
CA ALA A 69 -0.31 0.81 -3.15
C ALA A 69 0.35 1.90 -4.01
N LYS A 70 1.37 1.57 -4.81
CA LYS A 70 2.01 2.48 -5.77
C LYS A 70 1.09 2.87 -6.92
N GLU A 71 0.20 1.98 -7.33
CA GLU A 71 -0.85 2.27 -8.33
C GLU A 71 -1.98 3.14 -7.76
N GLY A 72 -1.98 3.39 -6.45
CA GLY A 72 -2.94 4.29 -5.78
C GLY A 72 -4.21 3.62 -5.28
N TYR A 73 -4.23 2.29 -5.20
CA TYR A 73 -5.37 1.56 -4.63
C TYR A 73 -5.58 1.92 -3.15
N ALA A 74 -6.83 2.06 -2.74
CA ALA A 74 -7.19 2.20 -1.33
C ALA A 74 -6.93 0.89 -0.57
N THR A 75 -6.70 0.95 0.75
CA THR A 75 -6.40 -0.25 1.55
C THR A 75 -7.48 -1.32 1.45
N GLU A 76 -8.75 -0.92 1.36
CA GLU A 76 -9.90 -1.81 1.20
C GLU A 76 -9.84 -2.58 -0.12
N ASP A 77 -9.48 -1.91 -1.21
CA ASP A 77 -9.34 -2.50 -2.54
C ASP A 77 -8.11 -3.43 -2.58
N ILE A 78 -6.99 -3.05 -1.95
CA ILE A 78 -5.82 -3.91 -1.80
C ILE A 78 -6.17 -5.20 -1.05
N ILE A 79 -6.92 -5.10 0.06
CA ILE A 79 -7.40 -6.27 0.80
C ILE A 79 -8.25 -7.19 -0.09
N LEU A 80 -9.10 -6.61 -0.94
CA LEU A 80 -9.91 -7.39 -1.88
C LEU A 80 -9.04 -8.11 -2.92
N GLU A 81 -8.09 -7.42 -3.54
CA GLU A 81 -7.16 -8.00 -4.52
C GLU A 81 -6.29 -9.10 -3.89
N MET A 82 -5.78 -8.89 -2.67
CA MET A 82 -5.04 -9.93 -1.94
C MET A 82 -5.89 -11.18 -1.68
N LYS A 83 -7.19 -11.03 -1.35
CA LYS A 83 -8.12 -12.17 -1.19
C LYS A 83 -8.32 -12.93 -2.51
N LEU A 84 -8.41 -12.23 -3.64
CA LEU A 84 -8.55 -12.84 -4.97
C LEU A 84 -7.27 -13.53 -5.44
N ALA A 85 -6.11 -13.14 -4.88
CA ALA A 85 -4.81 -13.74 -5.17
C ALA A 85 -4.49 -14.99 -4.32
N VAL A 86 -5.29 -15.32 -3.31
CA VAL A 86 -5.11 -16.53 -2.48
C VAL A 86 -5.17 -17.80 -3.33
N ASN A 87 -4.28 -18.74 -3.07
CA ASN A 87 -4.06 -19.98 -3.87
C ASN A 87 -3.65 -19.74 -5.34
N LYS A 88 -3.35 -18.51 -5.70
CA LYS A 88 -2.74 -18.13 -6.98
C LYS A 88 -1.34 -17.58 -6.72
N ALA A 89 -1.23 -16.27 -6.62
CA ALA A 89 0.04 -15.64 -6.28
C ALA A 89 0.41 -15.80 -4.80
N LEU A 90 -0.57 -15.87 -3.89
CA LEU A 90 -0.35 -15.83 -2.45
C LEU A 90 -0.63 -17.18 -1.77
N ASP A 91 0.27 -17.52 -0.85
CA ASP A 91 0.06 -18.56 0.15
C ASP A 91 -1.15 -18.23 1.04
N PRO A 92 -2.09 -19.18 1.25
CA PRO A 92 -3.31 -18.93 2.02
C PRO A 92 -3.06 -18.48 3.47
N GLU A 93 -2.11 -19.09 4.16
CA GLU A 93 -1.81 -18.77 5.57
C GLU A 93 -1.13 -17.41 5.68
N VAL A 94 -0.12 -17.15 4.85
CA VAL A 94 0.56 -15.85 4.78
C VAL A 94 -0.42 -14.73 4.41
N ALA A 95 -1.26 -14.96 3.39
CA ALA A 95 -2.26 -13.98 2.97
C ALA A 95 -3.25 -13.68 4.08
N SER A 96 -3.74 -14.68 4.82
CA SER A 96 -4.63 -14.47 5.96
C SER A 96 -4.03 -13.54 6.99
N HIS A 97 -2.79 -13.80 7.43
CA HIS A 97 -2.10 -12.96 8.42
C HIS A 97 -1.86 -11.53 7.92
N CYS A 98 -1.45 -11.37 6.67
CA CYS A 98 -1.26 -10.04 6.08
C CYS A 98 -2.58 -9.26 5.98
N ILE A 99 -3.66 -9.90 5.54
CA ILE A 99 -4.99 -9.31 5.43
C ILE A 99 -5.52 -8.90 6.81
N ASP A 100 -5.40 -9.76 7.82
CA ASP A 100 -5.84 -9.45 9.19
C ASP A 100 -5.09 -8.26 9.76
N PHE A 101 -3.76 -8.21 9.56
CA PHE A 101 -2.96 -7.04 9.95
C PHE A 101 -3.41 -5.75 9.25
N LEU A 102 -3.70 -5.79 7.95
CA LEU A 102 -4.19 -4.63 7.21
C LEU A 102 -5.57 -4.17 7.69
N ILE A 103 -6.47 -5.12 7.99
CA ILE A 103 -7.80 -4.84 8.55
C ILE A 103 -7.67 -4.15 9.91
N GLU A 104 -6.84 -4.67 10.81
CA GLU A 104 -6.63 -4.08 12.14
C GLU A 104 -6.01 -2.68 12.04
N LYS A 105 -4.98 -2.53 11.22
CA LYS A 105 -4.34 -1.23 10.96
C LYS A 105 -5.33 -0.21 10.40
N ASN A 106 -6.19 -0.64 9.49
CA ASN A 106 -7.21 0.23 8.88
C ASN A 106 -8.31 0.60 9.89
N LYS A 107 -8.74 -0.33 10.76
CA LYS A 107 -9.66 -0.04 11.87
C LYS A 107 -9.08 1.00 12.82
N GLY A 108 -7.80 0.88 13.20
CA GLY A 108 -7.11 1.87 14.04
C GLY A 108 -7.01 3.25 13.38
N GLN A 109 -6.81 3.30 12.08
CA GLN A 109 -6.81 4.55 11.33
C GLN A 109 -8.22 5.14 11.16
N SER A 110 -9.24 4.30 10.96
CA SER A 110 -10.64 4.73 10.85
C SER A 110 -11.20 5.18 12.20
N ALA A 111 -10.78 4.58 13.32
CA ALA A 111 -11.22 4.99 14.66
C ALA A 111 -10.78 6.41 15.01
N ASN A 112 -9.64 6.87 14.47
CA ASN A 112 -9.10 8.22 14.68
C ASN A 112 -9.49 9.24 13.61
N LYS A 113 -10.32 8.86 12.63
CA LYS A 113 -10.78 9.75 11.57
C LYS A 113 -12.25 10.06 11.72
N GLN A 114 -12.62 11.30 11.43
CA GLN A 114 -14.00 11.74 11.33
C GLN A 114 -14.24 12.28 9.92
N ARG A 115 -15.26 11.75 9.25
CA ARG A 115 -15.74 12.31 7.99
C ARG A 115 -16.53 13.59 8.26
N ILE A 116 -16.19 14.66 7.55
CA ILE A 116 -16.89 15.95 7.62
C ILE A 116 -17.16 16.47 6.21
N LYS A 117 -18.03 17.47 6.13
CA LYS A 117 -18.23 18.28 4.92
C LYS A 117 -17.30 19.48 4.92
N LEU A 118 -17.14 20.12 3.74
CA LEU A 118 -16.30 21.32 3.62
C LEU A 118 -16.79 22.50 4.49
N ASP A 119 -18.10 22.64 4.64
CA ASP A 119 -18.73 23.67 5.48
C ASP A 119 -18.58 23.44 6.98
N GLU A 120 -18.22 22.21 7.38
CA GLU A 120 -17.92 21.83 8.77
C GLU A 120 -16.43 21.97 9.11
N LEU A 121 -15.56 22.24 8.11
CA LEU A 121 -14.13 22.36 8.32
C LEU A 121 -13.81 23.65 9.06
N GLN A 122 -13.03 23.57 10.15
CA GLN A 122 -12.71 24.70 11.02
C GLN A 122 -11.19 24.82 11.25
N PRO A 123 -10.70 26.02 11.54
CA PRO A 123 -9.31 26.23 11.96
C PRO A 123 -8.96 25.37 13.18
N GLY A 124 -7.76 24.80 13.18
CA GLY A 124 -7.27 23.87 14.21
C GLY A 124 -7.50 22.38 13.87
N MET A 125 -8.43 22.06 12.97
CA MET A 125 -8.60 20.65 12.52
C MET A 125 -7.41 20.17 11.72
N VAL A 126 -7.06 18.89 11.85
CA VAL A 126 -5.95 18.27 11.13
C VAL A 126 -6.51 17.32 10.06
N ILE A 127 -6.08 17.52 8.82
CA ILE A 127 -6.49 16.69 7.69
C ILE A 127 -5.93 15.28 7.85
N ALA A 128 -6.81 14.28 7.81
CA ALA A 128 -6.44 12.87 7.99
C ALA A 128 -6.08 12.16 6.68
N GLU A 129 -6.55 12.66 5.53
CA GLU A 129 -6.28 12.11 4.20
C GLU A 129 -6.05 13.23 3.19
N ASP A 130 -5.29 12.94 2.11
CA ASP A 130 -5.07 13.91 1.04
C ASP A 130 -6.41 14.32 0.39
N ILE A 131 -6.58 15.62 0.14
CA ILE A 131 -7.79 16.16 -0.51
C ILE A 131 -7.45 16.52 -1.95
N TYR A 132 -8.26 16.01 -2.88
CA TYR A 132 -8.12 16.25 -4.31
C TYR A 132 -9.32 16.99 -4.89
N SER A 133 -9.09 17.74 -5.96
CA SER A 133 -10.14 18.37 -6.77
C SER A 133 -10.59 17.45 -7.91
N SER A 134 -11.69 17.82 -8.58
CA SER A 134 -12.23 17.12 -9.75
C SER A 134 -11.26 17.08 -10.95
N SER A 135 -10.32 18.02 -11.02
CA SER A 135 -9.23 18.01 -12.01
C SER A 135 -8.06 17.08 -11.64
N GLY A 136 -8.12 16.37 -10.49
CA GLY A 136 -7.06 15.51 -9.99
C GLY A 136 -5.92 16.24 -9.28
N LEU A 137 -6.07 17.56 -9.04
CA LEU A 137 -5.07 18.34 -8.32
C LEU A 137 -5.16 18.08 -6.81
N LYS A 138 -4.03 17.77 -6.18
CA LYS A 138 -3.95 17.70 -4.71
C LYS A 138 -4.09 19.10 -4.11
N LEU A 139 -5.16 19.30 -3.37
CA LEU A 139 -5.48 20.59 -2.73
C LEU A 139 -4.82 20.73 -1.36
N LEU A 140 -4.92 19.69 -0.54
CA LEU A 140 -4.28 19.63 0.78
C LEU A 140 -3.70 18.24 1.03
N PRO A 141 -2.45 18.13 1.51
CA PRO A 141 -1.89 16.87 1.95
C PRO A 141 -2.38 16.49 3.35
N ARG A 142 -2.38 15.20 3.64
CA ARG A 142 -2.54 14.62 4.97
C ARG A 142 -1.60 15.28 5.98
N GLY A 143 -2.07 15.48 7.21
CA GLY A 143 -1.30 16.05 8.33
C GLY A 143 -1.31 17.57 8.39
N VAL A 144 -1.90 18.25 7.42
CA VAL A 144 -2.02 19.71 7.45
C VAL A 144 -3.03 20.15 8.51
N THR A 145 -2.61 21.06 9.38
CA THR A 145 -3.52 21.75 10.30
C THR A 145 -4.20 22.91 9.55
N ILE A 146 -5.52 22.94 9.58
CA ILE A 146 -6.32 23.98 8.93
C ILE A 146 -6.11 25.29 9.67
N GLN A 147 -5.69 26.30 8.91
CA GLN A 147 -5.65 27.70 9.34
C GLN A 147 -6.74 28.49 8.61
N GLU A 148 -7.14 29.63 9.14
CA GLU A 148 -8.18 30.48 8.52
C GLU A 148 -7.88 30.80 7.04
N ARG A 149 -6.61 31.08 6.74
CA ARG A 149 -6.16 31.35 5.36
C ARG A 149 -6.34 30.12 4.45
N ILE A 150 -6.05 28.92 4.94
CA ILE A 150 -6.20 27.67 4.18
C ILE A 150 -7.68 27.42 3.93
N LEU A 151 -8.53 27.61 4.94
CA LEU A 151 -9.97 27.45 4.83
C LEU A 151 -10.57 28.37 3.77
N GLN A 152 -10.17 29.64 3.75
CA GLN A 152 -10.61 30.60 2.73
C GLN A 152 -10.18 30.15 1.31
N VAL A 153 -8.91 29.77 1.14
CA VAL A 153 -8.37 29.34 -0.15
C VAL A 153 -9.07 28.09 -0.66
N ILE A 154 -9.27 27.07 0.19
CA ILE A 154 -9.89 25.82 -0.24
C ILE A 154 -11.38 26.00 -0.56
N THR A 155 -12.08 26.84 0.20
CA THR A 155 -13.50 27.17 -0.04
C THR A 155 -13.68 27.91 -1.37
N GLU A 156 -12.83 28.91 -1.64
CA GLU A 156 -12.87 29.66 -2.91
C GLU A 156 -12.52 28.73 -4.10
N ARG A 157 -11.52 27.88 -3.92
CA ARG A 157 -11.12 26.96 -4.98
C ARG A 157 -12.19 25.91 -5.28
N ASN A 158 -12.86 25.39 -4.25
CA ASN A 158 -13.95 24.42 -4.40
C ASN A 158 -15.10 24.92 -5.29
N ARG A 159 -15.30 26.25 -5.41
CA ARG A 159 -16.31 26.84 -6.30
C ARG A 159 -15.97 26.67 -7.78
N ARG A 160 -14.67 26.62 -8.13
CA ARG A 160 -14.18 26.53 -9.51
C ARG A 160 -13.79 25.12 -9.91
N ASP A 161 -13.23 24.39 -8.96
CA ASP A 161 -12.73 23.03 -9.13
C ASP A 161 -13.13 22.21 -7.87
N PRO A 162 -14.32 21.58 -7.89
CA PRO A 162 -14.89 20.95 -6.71
C PRO A 162 -14.01 19.86 -6.12
N ILE A 163 -14.01 19.74 -4.80
CA ILE A 163 -13.41 18.65 -4.08
C ILE A 163 -14.14 17.35 -4.43
N ILE A 164 -13.39 16.30 -4.77
CA ILE A 164 -13.92 14.95 -4.96
C ILE A 164 -13.68 14.11 -3.70
N GLY A 165 -14.64 13.22 -3.41
CA GLY A 165 -14.57 12.32 -2.26
C GLY A 165 -14.98 13.00 -0.95
N ALA A 166 -14.67 12.31 0.15
CA ALA A 166 -14.98 12.76 1.50
C ALA A 166 -13.77 13.46 2.13
N ILE A 167 -14.02 14.47 2.95
CA ILE A 167 -12.97 15.09 3.77
C ILE A 167 -12.90 14.33 5.10
N TYR A 168 -11.71 13.89 5.47
CA TYR A 168 -11.45 13.24 6.74
C TYR A 168 -10.51 14.10 7.59
N ILE A 169 -10.86 14.29 8.84
CA ILE A 169 -10.03 14.95 9.86
C ILE A 169 -9.64 13.96 10.96
N LEU A 170 -8.55 14.23 11.66
CA LEU A 170 -8.22 13.50 12.88
C LEU A 170 -9.18 13.90 13.98
N LYS A 171 -9.73 12.92 14.72
CA LYS A 171 -10.49 13.19 15.94
C LYS A 171 -9.54 13.81 16.97
N ILE A 172 -9.92 14.91 17.57
CA ILE A 172 -9.26 15.48 18.75
C ILE A 172 -9.82 14.73 19.94
N GLU A 173 -8.95 14.04 20.70
CA GLU A 173 -9.29 13.48 22.01
C GLU A 173 -9.57 14.58 23.03
#